data_811cc632dc157071355df89b2da34858
#
_entry.id   811cc632dc157071355df89b2da34858
#
_cell.length_a   1.000
_cell.length_b   1.000
_cell.length_c   1.000
_cell.angle_alpha   90.00
_cell.angle_beta   90.00
_cell.angle_gamma   90.00
#
_symmetry.space_group_name_H-M   'P 1'
#
loop_
_entity.id
_entity.type
_entity.pdbx_description
1 polymer ?
#
loop_
_entity_poly.entity_id
_entity_poly.type
_entity_poly.pdbx_seq_one_letter_code
_entity_poly.pdbx_strand_id
1 'polypeptide(L)'
;EKMYDISLIKDKDLSEFFNSLFENEFITLKSGTATVLTIHKTVAGKKCLCKIPDEITPYGITPKNTSQRFALTALMAPVDEIPLVILSGAAGTAKTFLSLAAGLDQTNAGVYNKVLISRNNITLDDDFGYLPGEMEDKMRPLLAPFYDNLESLIRGKDSDESNENIQMQIDDYFATGTVAVCPLAYMRGRSITGSFLIVDEAQNASRSQMRDIITRVGKGTKLVICGDPTQIDNPKLDKCNNGLIYAAEMMKGSPKCAQIMFNASDSVRSSLATEALKRLKI
;
A
#
# COMPACT_ATOMS: atom_id res chain seq x y z
N GLU A 1 -4.33 1.30 -25.46
CA GLU A 1 -3.65 2.09 -24.39
C GLU A 1 -2.90 3.26 -25.01
N LYS A 2 -3.19 4.50 -24.58
CA LYS A 2 -2.48 5.67 -25.14
C LYS A 2 -1.08 5.73 -24.50
N MET A 3 -0.07 5.64 -25.35
CA MET A 3 1.34 5.69 -24.98
C MET A 3 2.02 6.86 -25.70
N TYR A 4 2.81 7.63 -24.98
CA TYR A 4 3.53 8.78 -25.50
C TYR A 4 5.03 8.49 -25.45
N ASP A 5 5.65 8.38 -26.63
CA ASP A 5 7.12 8.19 -26.77
C ASP A 5 7.81 9.52 -26.40
N ILE A 6 8.50 9.55 -25.27
CA ILE A 6 9.18 10.75 -24.77
C ILE A 6 10.51 11.02 -25.47
N SER A 7 11.05 10.05 -26.21
CA SER A 7 12.28 10.26 -27.02
C SER A 7 12.07 11.24 -28.19
N LEU A 8 10.81 11.52 -28.55
CA LEU A 8 10.44 12.45 -29.61
C LEU A 8 10.32 13.91 -29.14
N ILE A 9 10.50 14.18 -27.84
CA ILE A 9 10.42 15.54 -27.28
C ILE A 9 11.65 16.32 -27.66
N LYS A 10 11.44 17.44 -28.38
CA LYS A 10 12.51 18.31 -28.89
C LYS A 10 12.91 19.42 -27.90
N ASP A 11 12.03 19.76 -26.96
CA ASP A 11 12.32 20.71 -25.90
C ASP A 11 13.34 20.14 -24.95
N LYS A 12 14.47 20.87 -24.76
CA LYS A 12 15.62 20.38 -24.00
C LYS A 12 15.29 20.16 -22.52
N ASP A 13 14.59 21.11 -21.89
CA ASP A 13 14.30 21.07 -20.46
C ASP A 13 13.31 19.95 -20.15
N LEU A 14 12.29 19.78 -20.99
CA LEU A 14 11.34 18.67 -20.90
C LEU A 14 12.01 17.34 -21.16
N SER A 15 12.91 17.27 -22.14
CA SER A 15 13.67 16.04 -22.43
C SER A 15 14.58 15.65 -21.26
N GLU A 16 15.28 16.60 -20.63
CA GLU A 16 16.11 16.33 -19.45
C GLU A 16 15.25 15.86 -18.27
N PHE A 17 14.10 16.50 -18.01
CA PHE A 17 13.16 16.08 -16.99
C PHE A 17 12.68 14.63 -17.23
N PHE A 18 12.17 14.32 -18.41
CA PHE A 18 11.66 12.99 -18.70
C PHE A 18 12.75 11.91 -18.70
N ASN A 19 13.98 12.27 -19.06
CA ASN A 19 15.12 11.35 -18.99
C ASN A 19 15.54 11.05 -17.55
N SER A 20 15.24 11.92 -16.59
CA SER A 20 15.50 11.74 -15.16
C SER A 20 14.49 10.82 -14.45
N LEU A 21 13.35 10.51 -15.09
CA LEU A 21 12.29 9.69 -14.51
C LEU A 21 12.74 8.25 -14.30
N PHE A 22 12.30 7.72 -13.18
CA PHE A 22 12.48 6.31 -12.84
C PHE A 22 11.36 5.44 -13.45
N GLU A 23 11.67 4.16 -13.65
CA GLU A 23 10.66 3.17 -14.04
C GLU A 23 9.54 3.12 -12.98
N ASN A 24 8.27 3.01 -13.43
CA ASN A 24 7.06 3.03 -12.62
C ASN A 24 6.81 4.35 -11.84
N GLU A 25 7.43 5.45 -12.24
CA GLU A 25 7.13 6.77 -11.67
C GLU A 25 5.83 7.33 -12.25
N PHE A 26 4.95 7.81 -11.38
CA PHE A 26 3.65 8.37 -11.75
C PHE A 26 3.74 9.88 -11.96
N ILE A 27 3.14 10.37 -13.05
CA ILE A 27 3.26 11.76 -13.48
C ILE A 27 1.91 12.31 -13.89
N THR A 28 1.65 13.54 -13.48
CA THR A 28 0.49 14.32 -13.93
C THR A 28 0.93 15.31 -15.00
N LEU A 29 0.47 15.11 -16.22
CA LEU A 29 0.66 16.06 -17.32
C LEU A 29 -0.49 17.05 -17.32
N LYS A 30 -0.18 18.35 -17.36
CA LYS A 30 -1.17 19.42 -17.43
C LYS A 30 -0.88 20.33 -18.63
N SER A 31 -1.93 20.65 -19.39
CA SER A 31 -1.88 21.63 -20.48
C SER A 31 -3.20 22.41 -20.51
N GLY A 32 -3.17 23.67 -20.10
CA GLY A 32 -4.39 24.46 -19.88
C GLY A 32 -5.32 23.78 -18.87
N THR A 33 -6.53 23.45 -19.27
CA THR A 33 -7.53 22.74 -18.47
C THR A 33 -7.41 21.21 -18.59
N ALA A 34 -6.64 20.70 -19.53
CA ALA A 34 -6.48 19.27 -19.74
C ALA A 34 -5.48 18.67 -18.74
N THR A 35 -5.86 17.55 -18.15
CA THR A 35 -5.00 16.79 -17.24
C THR A 35 -4.96 15.33 -17.68
N VAL A 36 -3.77 14.77 -17.80
CA VAL A 36 -3.56 13.35 -18.12
C VAL A 36 -2.67 12.73 -17.04
N LEU A 37 -3.13 11.63 -16.48
CA LEU A 37 -2.39 10.86 -15.49
C LEU A 37 -1.64 9.74 -16.20
N THR A 38 -0.35 9.62 -15.93
CA THR A 38 0.54 8.69 -16.63
C THR A 38 1.47 7.98 -15.66
N ILE A 39 2.01 6.86 -16.12
CA ILE A 39 3.11 6.14 -15.50
C ILE A 39 4.27 6.04 -16.49
N HIS A 40 5.50 6.30 -16.03
CA HIS A 40 6.69 6.12 -16.85
C HIS A 40 7.05 4.64 -16.94
N LYS A 41 7.21 4.14 -18.15
CA LYS A 41 7.61 2.75 -18.42
C LYS A 41 8.56 2.67 -19.60
N THR A 42 9.41 1.66 -19.56
CA THR A 42 10.24 1.29 -20.72
C THR A 42 9.53 0.19 -21.52
N VAL A 43 9.03 0.54 -22.68
CA VAL A 43 8.30 -0.37 -23.58
C VAL A 43 9.13 -0.60 -24.84
N ALA A 44 9.47 -1.85 -25.15
CA ALA A 44 10.34 -2.22 -26.29
C ALA A 44 11.65 -1.43 -26.35
N GLY A 45 12.28 -1.16 -25.20
CA GLY A 45 13.54 -0.41 -25.09
C GLY A 45 13.38 1.12 -25.19
N LYS A 46 12.17 1.65 -25.32
CA LYS A 46 11.89 3.09 -25.37
C LYS A 46 11.24 3.57 -24.09
N LYS A 47 11.68 4.72 -23.59
CA LYS A 47 11.05 5.40 -22.49
C LYS A 47 9.72 6.02 -22.94
N CYS A 48 8.65 5.70 -22.25
CA CYS A 48 7.29 6.10 -22.60
C CYS A 48 6.52 6.56 -21.38
N LEU A 49 5.60 7.48 -21.58
CA LEU A 49 4.52 7.78 -20.63
C LEU A 49 3.26 7.04 -21.06
N CYS A 50 2.86 6.07 -20.27
CA CYS A 50 1.64 5.31 -20.50
C CYS A 50 0.50 5.94 -19.72
N LYS A 51 -0.62 6.24 -20.40
CA LYS A 51 -1.83 6.74 -19.73
C LYS A 51 -2.34 5.65 -18.78
N ILE A 52 -2.63 6.02 -17.53
CA ILE A 52 -3.26 5.09 -16.59
C ILE A 52 -4.77 4.98 -16.88
N PRO A 53 -5.46 3.93 -16.41
CA PRO A 53 -6.90 3.76 -16.60
C PRO A 53 -7.70 4.96 -16.09
N ASP A 54 -8.72 5.36 -16.85
CA ASP A 54 -9.62 6.44 -16.44
C ASP A 54 -10.49 6.04 -15.26
N GLU A 55 -10.85 4.75 -15.19
CA GLU A 55 -11.62 4.14 -14.10
C GLU A 55 -10.82 2.97 -13.50
N ILE A 56 -10.75 2.97 -12.18
CA ILE A 56 -10.15 1.89 -11.38
C ILE A 56 -10.88 1.82 -10.05
N THR A 57 -11.63 0.75 -9.83
CA THR A 57 -12.56 0.62 -8.71
C THR A 57 -12.47 -0.76 -8.03
N PRO A 58 -11.27 -1.15 -7.53
CA PRO A 58 -11.13 -2.44 -6.86
C PRO A 58 -12.06 -2.52 -5.65
N TYR A 59 -12.73 -3.66 -5.52
CA TYR A 59 -13.72 -3.90 -4.48
C TYR A 59 -14.81 -2.82 -4.38
N GLY A 60 -15.12 -2.13 -5.50
CA GLY A 60 -16.09 -1.03 -5.56
C GLY A 60 -15.57 0.33 -5.07
N ILE A 61 -14.30 0.44 -4.68
CA ILE A 61 -13.74 1.66 -4.13
C ILE A 61 -13.25 2.60 -5.22
N THR A 62 -13.80 3.80 -5.26
CA THR A 62 -13.42 4.89 -6.17
C THR A 62 -12.35 5.78 -5.54
N PRO A 63 -11.24 6.08 -6.23
CA PRO A 63 -10.21 6.99 -5.74
C PRO A 63 -10.75 8.41 -5.59
N LYS A 64 -10.51 9.06 -4.46
CA LYS A 64 -10.98 10.41 -4.13
C LYS A 64 -10.03 11.52 -4.62
N ASN A 65 -8.79 11.18 -4.96
CA ASN A 65 -7.78 12.13 -5.45
C ASN A 65 -6.76 11.41 -6.36
N THR A 66 -5.86 12.20 -6.95
CA THR A 66 -4.83 11.70 -7.88
C THR A 66 -3.89 10.70 -7.24
N SER A 67 -3.42 10.95 -6.01
CA SER A 67 -2.51 10.04 -5.31
C SER A 67 -3.16 8.69 -5.04
N GLN A 68 -4.44 8.65 -4.67
CA GLN A 68 -5.20 7.41 -4.51
C GLN A 68 -5.37 6.66 -5.85
N ARG A 69 -5.59 7.38 -6.96
CA ARG A 69 -5.66 6.77 -8.28
C ARG A 69 -4.32 6.15 -8.68
N PHE A 70 -3.20 6.84 -8.44
CA PHE A 70 -1.86 6.28 -8.65
C PHE A 70 -1.62 5.03 -7.80
N ALA A 71 -1.98 5.09 -6.51
CA ALA A 71 -1.85 3.95 -5.61
C ALA A 71 -2.66 2.74 -6.10
N LEU A 72 -3.94 2.93 -6.43
CA LEU A 72 -4.76 1.83 -6.96
C LEU A 72 -4.22 1.28 -8.27
N THR A 73 -3.71 2.14 -9.18
CA THR A 73 -3.08 1.68 -10.42
C THR A 73 -1.88 0.78 -10.15
N ALA A 74 -0.99 1.17 -9.22
CA ALA A 74 0.16 0.36 -8.84
C ALA A 74 -0.24 -0.95 -8.13
N LEU A 75 -1.22 -0.88 -7.24
CA LEU A 75 -1.72 -2.03 -6.49
C LEU A 75 -2.38 -3.07 -7.40
N MET A 76 -3.12 -2.62 -8.42
CA MET A 76 -3.82 -3.49 -9.38
C MET A 76 -2.95 -3.94 -10.56
N ALA A 77 -1.77 -3.36 -10.74
CA ALA A 77 -0.83 -3.79 -11.79
C ALA A 77 -0.45 -5.27 -11.63
N PRO A 78 -0.17 -6.00 -12.72
CA PRO A 78 0.30 -7.39 -12.64
C PRO A 78 1.54 -7.55 -11.73
N VAL A 79 1.59 -8.65 -10.98
CA VAL A 79 2.70 -8.92 -10.05
C VAL A 79 4.04 -9.07 -10.75
N ASP A 80 4.05 -9.54 -11.98
CA ASP A 80 5.29 -9.68 -12.77
C ASP A 80 5.86 -8.32 -13.21
N GLU A 81 5.01 -7.29 -13.29
CA GLU A 81 5.42 -5.92 -13.60
C GLU A 81 5.83 -5.16 -12.33
N ILE A 82 4.91 -5.07 -11.34
CA ILE A 82 5.09 -4.31 -10.11
C ILE A 82 4.85 -5.22 -8.90
N PRO A 83 5.82 -6.06 -8.53
CA PRO A 83 5.71 -6.92 -7.35
C PRO A 83 5.82 -6.16 -6.03
N LEU A 84 6.39 -4.95 -6.01
CA LEU A 84 6.55 -4.12 -4.81
C LEU A 84 5.88 -2.77 -4.99
N VAL A 85 4.99 -2.42 -4.04
CA VAL A 85 4.38 -1.08 -3.97
C VAL A 85 4.69 -0.48 -2.60
N ILE A 86 5.21 0.75 -2.58
CA ILE A 86 5.48 1.50 -1.35
C ILE A 86 4.52 2.70 -1.29
N LEU A 87 3.68 2.73 -0.28
CA LEU A 87 2.73 3.79 0.00
C LEU A 87 3.16 4.55 1.26
N SER A 88 3.74 5.72 1.07
CA SER A 88 4.23 6.56 2.17
C SER A 88 3.44 7.86 2.29
N GLY A 89 3.35 8.41 3.48
CA GLY A 89 2.72 9.72 3.74
C GLY A 89 1.84 9.74 4.97
N ALA A 90 1.23 10.90 5.21
CA ALA A 90 0.50 11.18 6.44
C ALA A 90 -0.62 10.17 6.74
N ALA A 91 -0.91 9.97 8.03
CA ALA A 91 -2.04 9.14 8.44
C ALA A 91 -3.38 9.71 7.95
N GLY A 92 -4.36 8.83 7.68
CA GLY A 92 -5.68 9.22 7.16
C GLY A 92 -5.73 9.46 5.65
N THR A 93 -4.69 9.07 4.89
CA THR A 93 -4.65 9.11 3.42
C THR A 93 -5.16 7.83 2.76
N ALA A 94 -5.69 6.90 3.55
CA ALA A 94 -6.29 5.63 3.14
C ALA A 94 -5.32 4.57 2.59
N LYS A 95 -4.02 4.62 2.90
CA LYS A 95 -3.02 3.66 2.40
C LYS A 95 -3.42 2.20 2.64
N THR A 96 -3.66 1.84 3.89
CA THR A 96 -4.03 0.49 4.32
C THR A 96 -5.38 0.07 3.75
N PHE A 97 -6.36 0.98 3.75
CA PHE A 97 -7.70 0.78 3.18
C PHE A 97 -7.65 0.44 1.68
N LEU A 98 -6.91 1.24 0.89
CA LEU A 98 -6.74 1.00 -0.55
C LEU A 98 -6.00 -0.31 -0.82
N SER A 99 -5.01 -0.64 0.02
CA SER A 99 -4.26 -1.90 -0.10
C SER A 99 -5.15 -3.11 0.17
N LEU A 100 -6.03 -3.05 1.18
CA LEU A 100 -7.00 -4.09 1.48
C LEU A 100 -8.02 -4.24 0.35
N ALA A 101 -8.57 -3.13 -0.17
CA ALA A 101 -9.50 -3.15 -1.29
C ALA A 101 -8.91 -3.86 -2.50
N ALA A 102 -7.68 -3.48 -2.89
CA ALA A 102 -6.99 -4.08 -4.02
C ALA A 102 -6.63 -5.56 -3.77
N GLY A 103 -6.20 -5.89 -2.54
CA GLY A 103 -5.85 -7.27 -2.17
C GLY A 103 -7.06 -8.19 -2.18
N LEU A 104 -8.18 -7.78 -1.62
CA LEU A 104 -9.43 -8.55 -1.62
C LEU A 104 -10.00 -8.72 -3.02
N ASP A 105 -10.03 -7.64 -3.82
CA ASP A 105 -10.52 -7.70 -5.19
C ASP A 105 -9.77 -8.75 -6.02
N GLN A 106 -8.44 -8.70 -6.00
CA GLN A 106 -7.60 -9.64 -6.73
C GLN A 106 -7.62 -11.05 -6.14
N THR A 107 -7.79 -11.21 -4.83
CA THR A 107 -7.94 -12.52 -4.19
C THR A 107 -9.29 -13.14 -4.58
N ASN A 108 -10.37 -12.38 -4.56
CA ASN A 108 -11.69 -12.83 -5.01
C ASN A 108 -11.69 -13.18 -6.51
N ALA A 109 -10.88 -12.49 -7.31
CA ALA A 109 -10.67 -12.82 -8.73
C ALA A 109 -9.72 -14.02 -8.97
N GLY A 110 -9.17 -14.62 -7.91
CA GLY A 110 -8.28 -15.79 -7.99
C GLY A 110 -6.84 -15.45 -8.45
N VAL A 111 -6.45 -14.18 -8.48
CA VAL A 111 -5.07 -13.76 -8.81
C VAL A 111 -4.11 -14.12 -7.69
N TYR A 112 -4.54 -13.94 -6.44
CA TYR A 112 -3.79 -14.36 -5.25
C TYR A 112 -4.60 -15.39 -4.46
N ASN A 113 -3.90 -16.24 -3.72
CA ASN A 113 -4.53 -17.24 -2.86
C ASN A 113 -5.14 -16.61 -1.60
N LYS A 114 -4.55 -15.50 -1.12
CA LYS A 114 -4.95 -14.84 0.12
C LYS A 114 -4.33 -13.45 0.26
N VAL A 115 -4.93 -12.63 1.12
CA VAL A 115 -4.36 -11.40 1.63
C VAL A 115 -3.65 -11.71 2.97
N LEU A 116 -2.37 -11.39 3.05
CA LEU A 116 -1.59 -11.48 4.28
C LEU A 116 -1.41 -10.08 4.87
N ILE A 117 -1.69 -9.95 6.16
CA ILE A 117 -1.56 -8.69 6.88
C ILE A 117 -0.43 -8.83 7.90
N SER A 118 0.54 -7.93 7.83
CA SER A 118 1.60 -7.80 8.83
C SER A 118 1.65 -6.39 9.36
N ARG A 119 1.71 -6.23 10.68
CA ARG A 119 1.88 -4.93 11.33
C ARG A 119 3.05 -5.01 12.29
N ASN A 120 3.93 -4.00 12.24
CA ASN A 120 5.20 -4.08 12.96
C ASN A 120 5.05 -3.95 14.50
N ASN A 121 3.96 -3.36 14.99
CA ASN A 121 3.67 -3.27 16.42
C ASN A 121 3.23 -4.61 17.05
N ILE A 122 3.15 -5.69 16.24
CA ILE A 122 2.90 -7.05 16.72
C ILE A 122 4.27 -7.69 17.05
N THR A 123 4.90 -7.25 18.13
CA THR A 123 6.07 -7.92 18.68
C THR A 123 5.57 -9.03 19.60
N LEU A 124 5.89 -10.28 19.26
CA LEU A 124 5.62 -11.44 20.11
C LEU A 124 6.54 -11.48 21.34
N ASP A 125 7.53 -10.59 21.43
CA ASP A 125 8.65 -10.76 22.36
C ASP A 125 8.51 -10.00 23.69
N ASP A 126 7.66 -8.97 23.82
CA ASP A 126 7.73 -8.16 25.05
C ASP A 126 6.51 -8.21 25.98
N ASP A 127 5.30 -8.62 25.55
CA ASP A 127 4.11 -8.52 26.43
C ASP A 127 3.07 -9.65 26.31
N PHE A 128 3.27 -10.69 25.52
CA PHE A 128 2.34 -11.82 25.46
C PHE A 128 2.53 -12.86 26.58
N GLY A 129 3.35 -12.52 27.59
CA GLY A 129 3.49 -13.31 28.79
C GLY A 129 2.15 -13.44 29.54
N TYR A 130 1.61 -14.65 29.60
CA TYR A 130 0.51 -15.04 30.50
C TYR A 130 -0.88 -14.43 30.29
N LEU A 131 -1.24 -13.89 29.13
CA LEU A 131 -2.65 -13.68 28.84
C LEU A 131 -3.30 -15.02 28.46
N PRO A 132 -4.31 -15.49 29.17
CA PRO A 132 -5.07 -16.70 28.80
C PRO A 132 -5.87 -16.41 27.52
N GLY A 133 -5.88 -17.37 26.60
CA GLY A 133 -6.60 -17.29 25.31
C GLY A 133 -5.76 -17.81 24.15
N GLU A 134 -6.42 -18.16 23.06
CA GLU A 134 -5.76 -18.54 21.80
C GLU A 134 -5.01 -17.35 21.21
N MET A 135 -4.03 -17.60 20.35
CA MET A 135 -3.19 -16.55 19.75
C MET A 135 -4.04 -15.48 19.02
N GLU A 136 -5.15 -15.87 18.42
CA GLU A 136 -6.08 -15.00 17.71
C GLU A 136 -6.75 -13.96 18.62
N ASP A 137 -7.18 -14.34 19.82
CA ASP A 137 -7.78 -13.43 20.79
C ASP A 137 -6.80 -12.37 21.27
N LYS A 138 -5.54 -12.73 21.40
CA LYS A 138 -4.46 -11.80 21.79
C LYS A 138 -4.10 -10.82 20.69
N MET A 139 -4.27 -11.22 19.44
CA MET A 139 -3.94 -10.38 18.28
C MET A 139 -5.09 -9.45 17.87
N ARG A 140 -6.33 -9.78 18.27
CA ARG A 140 -7.53 -9.02 17.87
C ARG A 140 -7.46 -7.51 18.15
N PRO A 141 -6.98 -7.02 19.31
CA PRO A 141 -6.84 -5.59 19.56
C PRO A 141 -5.83 -4.90 18.62
N LEU A 142 -4.76 -5.60 18.25
CA LEU A 142 -3.74 -5.09 17.34
C LEU A 142 -4.22 -5.04 15.89
N LEU A 143 -5.21 -5.85 15.58
CA LEU A 143 -5.85 -5.94 14.26
C LEU A 143 -7.10 -5.06 14.14
N ALA A 144 -7.55 -4.42 15.21
CA ALA A 144 -8.75 -3.57 15.20
C ALA A 144 -8.79 -2.60 13.99
N PRO A 145 -7.69 -1.89 13.61
CA PRO A 145 -7.73 -1.02 12.44
C PRO A 145 -7.98 -1.74 11.11
N PHE A 146 -7.64 -3.03 11.03
CA PHE A 146 -7.94 -3.84 9.84
C PHE A 146 -9.40 -4.30 9.84
N TYR A 147 -9.94 -4.66 10.99
CA TYR A 147 -11.37 -4.95 11.13
C TYR A 147 -12.22 -3.74 10.76
N ASP A 148 -11.87 -2.53 11.23
CA ASP A 148 -12.55 -1.28 10.89
C ASP A 148 -12.48 -0.98 9.38
N ASN A 149 -11.34 -1.25 8.75
CA ASN A 149 -11.18 -1.10 7.31
C ASN A 149 -12.00 -2.13 6.52
N LEU A 150 -12.03 -3.39 6.95
CA LEU A 150 -12.83 -4.45 6.33
C LEU A 150 -14.33 -4.13 6.46
N GLU A 151 -14.79 -3.72 7.63
CA GLU A 151 -16.16 -3.26 7.84
C GLU A 151 -16.51 -2.12 6.88
N SER A 152 -15.64 -1.11 6.79
CA SER A 152 -15.84 0.03 5.89
C SER A 152 -15.88 -0.37 4.42
N LEU A 153 -15.08 -1.37 4.01
CA LEU A 153 -15.05 -1.91 2.64
C LEU A 153 -16.35 -2.65 2.31
N ILE A 154 -16.81 -3.53 3.20
CA ILE A 154 -18.03 -4.31 3.00
C ILE A 154 -19.24 -3.38 2.95
N ARG A 155 -19.34 -2.45 3.91
CA ARG A 155 -20.41 -1.45 3.97
C ARG A 155 -20.41 -0.50 2.75
N GLY A 156 -19.25 -0.18 2.23
CA GLY A 156 -19.12 0.65 1.01
C GLY A 156 -19.61 -0.05 -0.26
N LYS A 157 -19.65 -1.38 -0.27
CA LYS A 157 -20.16 -2.20 -1.38
C LYS A 157 -21.69 -2.37 -1.30
N ASP A 158 -22.21 -2.52 -0.10
CA ASP A 158 -23.64 -2.62 0.17
C ASP A 158 -24.00 -1.82 1.44
N SER A 159 -24.62 -0.66 1.24
CA SER A 159 -24.97 0.26 2.33
C SER A 159 -26.10 -0.24 3.23
N ASP A 160 -26.89 -1.20 2.74
CA ASP A 160 -28.09 -1.70 3.43
C ASP A 160 -27.79 -2.98 4.24
N GLU A 161 -26.56 -3.45 4.22
CA GLU A 161 -26.16 -4.66 4.92
C GLU A 161 -26.18 -4.47 6.45
N SER A 162 -26.71 -5.45 7.16
CA SER A 162 -26.80 -5.41 8.61
C SER A 162 -25.42 -5.58 9.26
N ASN A 163 -25.23 -5.02 10.46
CA ASN A 163 -23.99 -5.16 11.22
C ASN A 163 -23.63 -6.65 11.46
N GLU A 164 -24.63 -7.50 11.68
CA GLU A 164 -24.45 -8.95 11.90
C GLU A 164 -23.90 -9.63 10.67
N ASN A 165 -24.42 -9.32 9.47
CA ASN A 165 -23.93 -9.87 8.21
C ASN A 165 -22.52 -9.41 7.90
N ILE A 166 -22.19 -8.14 8.16
CA ILE A 166 -20.85 -7.60 7.97
C ILE A 166 -19.84 -8.34 8.86
N GLN A 167 -20.18 -8.51 10.14
CA GLN A 167 -19.33 -9.25 11.06
C GLN A 167 -19.15 -10.71 10.62
N MET A 168 -20.22 -11.36 10.17
CA MET A 168 -20.16 -12.73 9.63
C MET A 168 -19.24 -12.82 8.41
N GLN A 169 -19.28 -11.85 7.50
CA GLN A 169 -18.38 -11.82 6.33
C GLN A 169 -16.92 -11.62 6.74
N ILE A 170 -16.65 -10.75 7.72
CA ILE A 170 -15.29 -10.54 8.24
C ILE A 170 -14.77 -11.85 8.88
N ASP A 171 -15.58 -12.47 9.73
CA ASP A 171 -15.22 -13.72 10.39
C ASP A 171 -14.97 -14.84 9.37
N ASP A 172 -15.76 -14.90 8.28
CA ASP A 172 -15.57 -15.84 7.17
C ASP A 172 -14.24 -15.60 6.43
N TYR A 173 -13.83 -14.36 6.18
CA TYR A 173 -12.54 -14.06 5.57
C TYR A 173 -11.36 -14.59 6.38
N PHE A 174 -11.43 -14.53 7.72
CA PHE A 174 -10.39 -15.08 8.57
C PHE A 174 -10.51 -16.61 8.70
N ALA A 175 -11.70 -17.16 8.86
CA ALA A 175 -11.95 -18.60 8.98
C ALA A 175 -11.54 -19.38 7.72
N THR A 176 -11.82 -18.83 6.54
CA THR A 176 -11.40 -19.43 5.26
C THR A 176 -9.92 -19.22 4.92
N GLY A 177 -9.25 -18.34 5.65
CA GLY A 177 -7.87 -17.94 5.37
C GLY A 177 -7.72 -17.03 4.15
N THR A 178 -8.82 -16.47 3.63
CA THR A 178 -8.80 -15.44 2.56
C THR A 178 -8.03 -14.21 3.04
N VAL A 179 -8.23 -13.85 4.31
CA VAL A 179 -7.40 -12.87 5.03
C VAL A 179 -6.71 -13.58 6.18
N ALA A 180 -5.42 -13.40 6.30
CA ALA A 180 -4.65 -14.01 7.41
C ALA A 180 -3.60 -13.04 7.96
N VAL A 181 -3.35 -13.14 9.25
CA VAL A 181 -2.30 -12.35 9.90
C VAL A 181 -0.98 -13.09 9.80
N CYS A 182 0.06 -12.36 9.44
CA CYS A 182 1.41 -12.88 9.31
C CYS A 182 2.40 -12.00 10.10
N PRO A 183 2.62 -12.27 11.40
CA PRO A 183 3.61 -11.54 12.18
C PRO A 183 5.01 -11.64 11.54
N LEU A 184 5.78 -10.56 11.60
CA LEU A 184 7.11 -10.49 10.98
C LEU A 184 8.05 -11.61 11.46
N ALA A 185 7.94 -12.03 12.72
CA ALA A 185 8.73 -13.12 13.27
C ALA A 185 8.51 -14.45 12.53
N TYR A 186 7.29 -14.71 12.05
CA TYR A 186 6.96 -15.94 11.31
C TYR A 186 7.38 -15.93 9.83
N MET A 187 7.79 -14.79 9.31
CA MET A 187 8.32 -14.70 7.95
C MET A 187 9.74 -15.24 7.84
N ARG A 188 10.49 -15.32 8.95
CA ARG A 188 11.87 -15.83 8.96
C ARG A 188 11.91 -17.29 8.52
N GLY A 189 12.80 -17.61 7.58
CA GLY A 189 12.99 -18.98 7.07
C GLY A 189 11.91 -19.48 6.11
N ARG A 190 10.90 -18.67 5.76
CA ARG A 190 9.84 -19.04 4.81
C ARG A 190 9.87 -18.15 3.60
N SER A 191 9.48 -18.68 2.43
CA SER A 191 9.18 -17.90 1.23
C SER A 191 7.67 -17.73 1.14
N ILE A 192 7.19 -16.51 0.99
CA ILE A 192 5.77 -16.18 0.84
C ILE A 192 5.45 -16.18 -0.64
N THR A 193 4.58 -17.08 -1.09
CA THR A 193 4.22 -17.26 -2.51
C THR A 193 2.74 -17.06 -2.74
N GLY A 194 2.36 -16.57 -3.93
CA GLY A 194 0.98 -16.48 -4.40
C GLY A 194 0.07 -15.64 -3.51
N SER A 195 0.59 -14.64 -2.82
CA SER A 195 -0.15 -13.88 -1.82
C SER A 195 -0.10 -12.37 -2.09
N PHE A 196 -1.11 -11.65 -1.61
CA PHE A 196 -1.08 -10.19 -1.52
C PHE A 196 -0.67 -9.81 -0.08
N LEU A 197 0.59 -9.44 0.11
CA LEU A 197 1.16 -9.17 1.44
C LEU A 197 1.18 -7.67 1.73
N ILE A 198 0.47 -7.25 2.78
CA ILE A 198 0.43 -5.88 3.28
C ILE A 198 1.28 -5.78 4.55
N VAL A 199 2.30 -4.95 4.53
CA VAL A 199 3.11 -4.60 5.71
C VAL A 199 2.75 -3.17 6.12
N ASP A 200 1.98 -3.05 7.19
CA ASP A 200 1.53 -1.76 7.72
C ASP A 200 2.43 -1.24 8.83
N GLU A 201 2.40 0.08 9.07
CA GLU A 201 3.25 0.79 10.04
C GLU A 201 4.75 0.48 9.85
N ALA A 202 5.19 0.43 8.60
CA ALA A 202 6.53 0.02 8.20
C ALA A 202 7.65 0.95 8.71
N GLN A 203 7.32 2.18 9.11
CA GLN A 203 8.27 3.10 9.77
C GLN A 203 8.71 2.60 11.16
N ASN A 204 7.95 1.67 11.77
CA ASN A 204 8.31 1.07 13.04
C ASN A 204 9.20 -0.18 12.87
N ALA A 205 9.48 -0.62 11.63
CA ALA A 205 10.40 -1.69 11.32
C ALA A 205 11.86 -1.17 11.24
N SER A 206 12.81 -1.98 11.67
CA SER A 206 14.23 -1.71 11.44
C SER A 206 14.62 -1.99 9.98
N ARG A 207 15.76 -1.47 9.53
CA ARG A 207 16.32 -1.73 8.19
C ARG A 207 16.53 -3.24 7.94
N SER A 208 17.00 -3.97 8.96
CA SER A 208 17.21 -5.44 8.86
C SER A 208 15.90 -6.19 8.72
N GLN A 209 14.87 -5.83 9.50
CA GLN A 209 13.55 -6.43 9.37
C GLN A 209 12.96 -6.17 7.98
N MET A 210 13.05 -4.95 7.48
CA MET A 210 12.54 -4.61 6.16
C MET A 210 13.26 -5.35 5.03
N ARG A 211 14.60 -5.47 5.11
CA ARG A 211 15.37 -6.30 4.18
C ARG A 211 14.91 -7.76 4.22
N ASP A 212 14.72 -8.30 5.43
CA ASP A 212 14.26 -9.68 5.60
C ASP A 212 12.87 -9.88 4.98
N ILE A 213 11.93 -8.93 5.14
CA ILE A 213 10.60 -8.97 4.51
C ILE A 213 10.72 -9.00 2.99
N ILE A 214 11.41 -8.02 2.39
CA ILE A 214 11.50 -7.89 0.93
C ILE A 214 12.14 -9.14 0.31
N THR A 215 13.17 -9.70 0.94
CA THR A 215 13.87 -10.88 0.43
C THR A 215 13.11 -12.20 0.63
N ARG A 216 12.00 -12.20 1.37
CA ARG A 216 11.10 -13.38 1.57
C ARG A 216 9.94 -13.43 0.59
N VAL A 217 9.75 -12.38 -0.20
CA VAL A 217 8.75 -12.35 -1.26
C VAL A 217 9.10 -13.38 -2.33
N GLY A 218 8.25 -14.39 -2.44
CA GLY A 218 8.40 -15.48 -3.41
C GLY A 218 7.54 -15.24 -4.66
N LYS A 219 7.59 -16.20 -5.57
CA LYS A 219 6.89 -16.13 -6.87
C LYS A 219 5.39 -15.87 -6.69
N GLY A 220 4.85 -14.94 -7.49
CA GLY A 220 3.43 -14.62 -7.53
C GLY A 220 2.94 -13.83 -6.29
N THR A 221 3.84 -13.31 -5.48
CA THR A 221 3.47 -12.47 -4.32
C THR A 221 3.68 -10.99 -4.61
N LYS A 222 2.66 -10.19 -4.40
CA LYS A 222 2.76 -8.73 -4.34
C LYS A 222 2.98 -8.28 -2.91
N LEU A 223 4.02 -7.49 -2.70
CA LEU A 223 4.32 -6.84 -1.42
C LEU A 223 3.89 -5.38 -1.45
N VAL A 224 3.11 -4.98 -0.47
CA VAL A 224 2.71 -3.59 -0.25
C VAL A 224 3.26 -3.14 1.10
N ILE A 225 4.05 -2.08 1.09
CA ILE A 225 4.63 -1.48 2.29
C ILE A 225 3.93 -0.15 2.54
N CYS A 226 3.21 -0.05 3.66
CA CYS A 226 2.48 1.15 4.06
C CYS A 226 3.11 1.78 5.30
N GLY A 227 3.15 3.11 5.36
CA GLY A 227 3.59 3.80 6.57
C GLY A 227 3.60 5.32 6.48
N ASP A 228 3.79 5.93 7.64
CA ASP A 228 3.97 7.37 7.81
C ASP A 228 5.37 7.63 8.39
N PRO A 229 6.30 8.21 7.63
CA PRO A 229 7.67 8.43 8.11
C PRO A 229 7.77 9.43 9.26
N THR A 230 6.66 10.09 9.61
CA THR A 230 6.61 11.06 10.72
C THR A 230 6.07 10.47 12.02
N GLN A 231 5.42 9.29 11.97
CA GLN A 231 4.80 8.62 13.12
C GLN A 231 5.60 7.40 13.53
N ILE A 232 6.73 7.62 14.20
CA ILE A 232 7.64 6.56 14.64
C ILE A 232 7.42 6.33 16.15
N ASP A 233 6.87 5.18 16.50
CA ASP A 233 6.62 4.78 17.89
C ASP A 233 7.82 4.08 18.52
N ASN A 234 8.68 3.47 17.69
CA ASN A 234 9.85 2.75 18.16
C ASN A 234 10.98 3.74 18.54
N PRO A 235 11.35 3.85 19.83
CA PRO A 235 12.34 4.83 20.29
C PRO A 235 13.77 4.59 19.76
N LYS A 236 14.03 3.41 19.15
CA LYS A 236 15.32 3.07 18.55
C LYS A 236 15.43 3.51 17.09
N LEU A 237 14.35 4.06 16.53
CA LEU A 237 14.27 4.47 15.12
C LEU A 237 14.03 5.98 15.03
N ASP A 238 14.43 6.56 13.91
CA ASP A 238 14.21 7.97 13.59
C ASP A 238 13.74 8.12 12.12
N LYS A 239 13.51 9.36 11.71
CA LYS A 239 13.02 9.69 10.36
C LYS A 239 13.98 9.27 9.23
N CYS A 240 15.25 9.03 9.53
CA CYS A 240 16.28 8.64 8.57
C CYS A 240 16.68 7.16 8.71
N ASN A 241 16.38 6.54 9.87
CA ASN A 241 16.84 5.19 10.22
C ASN A 241 15.66 4.25 10.52
N ASN A 242 14.72 4.15 9.60
CA ASN A 242 13.59 3.22 9.71
C ASN A 242 13.42 2.40 8.43
N GLY A 243 12.64 1.33 8.52
CA GLY A 243 12.46 0.36 7.44
C GLY A 243 11.73 0.92 6.22
N LEU A 244 10.76 1.84 6.45
CA LEU A 244 10.00 2.45 5.35
C LEU A 244 10.91 3.31 4.46
N ILE A 245 11.67 4.21 5.06
CA ILE A 245 12.61 5.10 4.34
C ILE A 245 13.70 4.26 3.69
N TYR A 246 14.26 3.28 4.41
CA TYR A 246 15.25 2.37 3.87
C TYR A 246 14.74 1.64 2.61
N ALA A 247 13.51 1.09 2.64
CA ALA A 247 12.93 0.43 1.47
C ALA A 247 12.73 1.42 0.31
N ALA A 248 12.21 2.63 0.60
CA ALA A 248 11.98 3.65 -0.41
C ALA A 248 13.29 4.07 -1.11
N GLU A 249 14.36 4.30 -0.34
CA GLU A 249 15.66 4.69 -0.89
C GLU A 249 16.33 3.57 -1.70
N MET A 250 16.36 2.35 -1.14
CA MET A 250 17.06 1.22 -1.78
C MET A 250 16.32 0.70 -3.02
N MET A 251 15.00 0.82 -3.06
CA MET A 251 14.18 0.39 -4.20
C MET A 251 13.86 1.50 -5.19
N LYS A 252 14.38 2.71 -4.97
CA LYS A 252 14.22 3.84 -5.89
C LYS A 252 14.81 3.49 -7.27
N GLY A 253 14.00 3.69 -8.30
CA GLY A 253 14.41 3.38 -9.68
C GLY A 253 14.40 1.89 -10.05
N SER A 254 14.06 1.00 -9.14
CA SER A 254 13.89 -0.41 -9.47
C SER A 254 12.68 -0.61 -10.41
N PRO A 255 12.85 -1.36 -11.53
CA PRO A 255 11.73 -1.67 -12.43
C PRO A 255 10.68 -2.59 -11.78
N LYS A 256 10.96 -3.11 -10.59
CA LYS A 256 10.06 -3.97 -9.81
C LYS A 256 9.35 -3.23 -8.67
N CYS A 257 9.49 -1.90 -8.59
CA CYS A 257 8.94 -1.11 -7.51
C CYS A 257 8.17 0.11 -8.05
N ALA A 258 7.00 0.37 -7.48
CA ALA A 258 6.31 1.65 -7.61
C ALA A 258 6.21 2.31 -6.24
N GLN A 259 6.43 3.62 -6.19
CA GLN A 259 6.38 4.39 -4.96
C GLN A 259 5.38 5.54 -5.11
N ILE A 260 4.45 5.64 -4.17
CA ILE A 260 3.47 6.71 -4.12
C ILE A 260 3.57 7.42 -2.78
N MET A 261 3.80 8.72 -2.84
CA MET A 261 3.83 9.59 -1.66
C MET A 261 2.52 10.37 -1.57
N PHE A 262 1.83 10.20 -0.45
CA PHE A 262 0.63 10.95 -0.13
C PHE A 262 0.99 12.21 0.64
N ASN A 263 0.46 13.33 0.21
CA ASN A 263 0.61 14.61 0.89
C ASN A 263 -0.47 14.78 1.97
N ALA A 264 -0.27 15.73 2.86
CA ALA A 264 -1.27 16.05 3.90
C ALA A 264 -2.64 16.47 3.32
N SER A 265 -2.65 17.07 2.12
CA SER A 265 -3.86 17.43 1.37
C SER A 265 -4.65 16.23 0.86
N ASP A 266 -4.04 15.04 0.75
CA ASP A 266 -4.69 13.81 0.32
C ASP A 266 -5.47 13.12 1.45
N SER A 267 -5.39 13.68 2.68
CA SER A 267 -6.10 13.15 3.84
C SER A 267 -7.61 13.25 3.66
N VAL A 268 -8.30 12.14 3.92
CA VAL A 268 -9.78 12.02 3.88
C VAL A 268 -10.40 12.05 5.28
N ARG A 269 -9.68 12.65 6.24
CA ARG A 269 -10.14 12.80 7.62
C ARG A 269 -11.32 13.78 7.73
N SER A 270 -12.05 13.69 8.85
CA SER A 270 -13.09 14.66 9.21
C SER A 270 -12.51 16.08 9.31
N SER A 271 -13.39 17.08 9.15
CA SER A 271 -13.01 18.51 9.30
C SER A 271 -12.40 18.79 10.68
N LEU A 272 -12.95 18.17 11.73
CA LEU A 272 -12.45 18.29 13.10
C LEU A 272 -11.02 17.72 13.22
N ALA A 273 -10.77 16.52 12.71
CA ALA A 273 -9.45 15.90 12.78
C ALA A 273 -8.40 16.71 11.99
N THR A 274 -8.80 17.28 10.85
CA THR A 274 -7.94 18.15 10.04
C THR A 274 -7.60 19.46 10.78
N GLU A 275 -8.58 20.08 11.43
CA GLU A 275 -8.37 21.29 12.22
C GLU A 275 -7.52 21.03 13.47
N ALA A 276 -7.77 19.91 14.16
CA ALA A 276 -6.99 19.49 15.32
C ALA A 276 -5.51 19.32 14.98
N LEU A 277 -5.17 18.68 13.86
CA LEU A 277 -3.77 18.53 13.41
C LEU A 277 -3.08 19.86 13.09
N LYS A 278 -3.83 20.88 12.67
CA LYS A 278 -3.27 22.22 12.45
C LYS A 278 -2.98 22.94 13.76
N ARG A 279 -3.80 22.75 14.79
CA ARG A 279 -3.73 23.47 16.07
C ARG A 279 -2.89 22.75 17.11
N LEU A 280 -3.00 21.42 17.20
CA LEU A 280 -2.30 20.59 18.18
C LEU A 280 -0.94 20.15 17.65
N LYS A 281 -0.13 21.07 17.16
CA LYS A 281 1.25 20.78 16.75
C LYS A 281 2.08 20.50 18.00
N ILE A 282 2.66 19.31 18.09
CA ILE A 282 3.67 18.91 19.07
C ILE A 282 5.06 19.14 18.46
#